data_71c8db17698853ce4e9d708116fadd96
#
_entry.id   71c8db17698853ce4e9d708116fadd96
#
_cell.length_a   1.000
_cell.length_b   1.000
_cell.length_c   1.000
_cell.angle_alpha   90.00
_cell.angle_beta   90.00
_cell.angle_gamma   90.00
#
_symmetry.space_group_name_H-M   'P 1'
#
loop_
_entity.id
_entity.type
_entity.pdbx_description
1 polymer ?
#
loop_
_entity_poly.entity_id
_entity_poly.type
_entity_poly.pdbx_seq_one_letter_code
_entity_poly.pdbx_strand_id
1 'polypeptide(L)'
;MDLSKLSSDEFDELRNPGPEQSEFEKICEKAFSRRDVFKGGMKFGLAALALSSGAATLIPKKAKASRLAFDAVQANSLDTITVPRGYSWHTVVSWGDPLWSGVEEFDHETRGTGASQELAFGDNNDGMQLYQHDGRYILALNNEYSNLKVIHGNRASKKPENPDDVRKNMAAQGNTVVELAQRGGRWGIVKDSPYNRRITPNTPMEITGPAAGHDLLKTSADPSGTLSLGTWNTCANGSTPWGTYLTCEENFNGYYSSSD
;
A
#
# COMPACT_ATOMS: atom_id res chain seq x y z
N MET A 1 19.72 1.59 -31.18
CA MET A 1 19.43 1.27 -29.78
C MET A 1 18.58 0.03 -29.78
N ASP A 2 18.96 -1.01 -29.06
CA ASP A 2 18.23 -2.28 -29.03
C ASP A 2 17.15 -2.19 -27.92
N LEU A 3 15.90 -1.97 -28.31
CA LEU A 3 14.76 -1.77 -27.41
C LEU A 3 14.44 -3.01 -26.55
N SER A 4 14.93 -4.19 -26.94
CA SER A 4 14.69 -5.43 -26.19
C SER A 4 15.53 -5.55 -24.91
N LYS A 5 16.45 -4.63 -24.68
CA LYS A 5 17.35 -4.59 -23.51
C LYS A 5 16.97 -3.52 -22.51
N LEU A 6 15.93 -2.74 -22.78
CA LEU A 6 15.45 -1.72 -21.87
C LEU A 6 14.56 -2.36 -20.79
N SER A 7 14.66 -1.87 -19.57
CA SER A 7 13.66 -2.10 -18.55
C SER A 7 12.32 -1.46 -18.95
N SER A 8 11.22 -1.85 -18.32
CA SER A 8 9.90 -1.25 -18.53
C SER A 8 9.92 0.26 -18.32
N ASP A 9 10.62 0.72 -17.29
CA ASP A 9 10.73 2.15 -16.95
C ASP A 9 11.51 2.93 -18.02
N GLU A 10 12.65 2.41 -18.49
CA GLU A 10 13.43 3.03 -19.55
C GLU A 10 12.68 3.08 -20.88
N PHE A 11 11.84 2.06 -21.15
CA PHE A 11 11.00 2.02 -22.34
C PHE A 11 9.85 3.04 -22.26
N ASP A 12 9.25 3.21 -21.09
CA ASP A 12 8.19 4.20 -20.86
C ASP A 12 8.75 5.64 -20.90
N GLU A 13 9.90 5.91 -20.32
CA GLU A 13 10.55 7.22 -20.42
C GLU A 13 10.89 7.59 -21.85
N LEU A 14 11.25 6.62 -22.71
CA LEU A 14 11.52 6.85 -24.12
C LEU A 14 10.26 7.21 -24.90
N ARG A 15 9.12 6.63 -24.58
CA ARG A 15 7.84 6.86 -25.25
C ARG A 15 7.06 8.06 -24.70
N ASN A 16 7.18 8.27 -23.41
CA ASN A 16 6.50 9.33 -22.68
C ASN A 16 7.53 10.09 -21.84
N PRO A 17 8.45 10.87 -22.46
CA PRO A 17 9.43 11.60 -21.70
C PRO A 17 8.73 12.49 -20.68
N GLY A 18 9.09 12.32 -19.41
CA GLY A 18 8.59 13.16 -18.34
C GLY A 18 8.89 14.64 -18.63
N PRO A 19 8.14 15.58 -18.03
CA PRO A 19 8.42 17.00 -18.16
C PRO A 19 9.85 17.29 -17.67
N GLU A 20 10.59 18.16 -18.36
CA GLU A 20 11.97 18.56 -17.98
C GLU A 20 12.13 19.00 -16.52
N GLN A 21 11.03 19.35 -15.87
CA GLN A 21 10.97 19.74 -14.48
C GLN A 21 9.72 19.16 -13.84
N SER A 22 9.87 18.35 -12.80
CA SER A 22 8.74 17.77 -12.05
C SER A 22 7.92 18.88 -11.36
N GLU A 23 6.63 18.62 -11.11
CA GLU A 23 5.79 19.54 -10.33
C GLU A 23 6.35 19.77 -8.93
N PHE A 24 7.00 18.77 -8.35
CA PHE A 24 7.68 18.87 -7.06
C PHE A 24 8.86 19.86 -7.12
N GLU A 25 9.68 19.79 -8.16
CA GLU A 25 10.78 20.75 -8.37
C GLU A 25 10.27 22.18 -8.53
N LYS A 26 9.19 22.39 -9.30
CA LYS A 26 8.53 23.70 -9.44
C LYS A 26 8.01 24.23 -8.11
N ILE A 27 7.48 23.36 -7.24
CA ILE A 27 7.02 23.72 -5.89
C ILE A 27 8.23 24.07 -5.01
N CYS A 28 9.32 23.28 -5.09
CA CYS A 28 10.55 23.55 -4.36
C CYS A 28 11.18 24.88 -4.78
N GLU A 29 11.26 25.18 -6.07
CA GLU A 29 11.77 26.47 -6.56
C GLU A 29 10.94 27.67 -6.08
N LYS A 30 9.62 27.53 -6.03
CA LYS A 30 8.73 28.56 -5.47
C LYS A 30 8.88 28.71 -3.95
N ALA A 31 9.14 27.61 -3.26
CA ALA A 31 9.26 27.58 -1.79
C ALA A 31 10.64 28.04 -1.30
N PHE A 32 11.70 27.80 -2.06
CA PHE A 32 13.06 28.19 -1.73
C PHE A 32 13.50 29.34 -2.64
N SER A 33 13.70 30.53 -2.06
CA SER A 33 14.29 31.60 -2.86
C SER A 33 15.73 31.19 -3.25
N ARG A 34 16.18 31.59 -4.45
CA ARG A 34 17.57 31.36 -4.92
C ARG A 34 18.63 31.74 -3.87
N ARG A 35 18.31 32.69 -3.02
CA ARG A 35 19.18 33.17 -1.93
C ARG A 35 19.28 32.17 -0.77
N ASP A 36 18.23 31.38 -0.51
CA ASP A 36 18.23 30.36 0.53
C ASP A 36 18.97 29.09 0.10
N VAL A 37 18.90 28.75 -1.19
CA VAL A 37 19.69 27.65 -1.80
C VAL A 37 21.18 28.00 -1.79
N PHE A 38 21.55 29.24 -2.11
CA PHE A 38 22.96 29.68 -2.09
C PHE A 38 23.55 29.68 -0.67
N LYS A 39 22.76 30.07 0.34
CA LYS A 39 23.17 30.00 1.75
C LYS A 39 23.23 28.55 2.26
N GLY A 40 22.37 27.67 1.78
CA GLY A 40 22.40 26.23 2.04
C GLY A 40 23.60 25.55 1.39
N GLY A 41 23.86 25.82 0.12
CA GLY A 41 24.98 25.24 -0.64
C GLY A 41 26.36 25.59 -0.11
N MET A 42 26.55 26.82 0.35
CA MET A 42 27.81 27.23 1.01
C MET A 42 28.01 26.50 2.36
N LYS A 43 26.94 26.24 3.11
CA LYS A 43 27.02 25.47 4.38
C LYS A 43 27.32 23.99 4.13
N PHE A 44 26.78 23.43 3.07
CA PHE A 44 27.08 22.04 2.67
C PHE A 44 28.51 21.88 2.13
N GLY A 45 28.99 22.83 1.33
CA GLY A 45 30.37 22.84 0.83
C GLY A 45 31.41 22.97 1.95
N LEU A 46 31.17 23.82 2.95
CA LEU A 46 32.04 23.97 4.12
C LEU A 46 32.00 22.75 5.05
N ALA A 47 30.85 22.09 5.20
CA ALA A 47 30.73 20.85 5.97
C ALA A 47 31.48 19.68 5.31
N ALA A 48 31.42 19.56 3.98
CA ALA A 48 32.15 18.54 3.24
C ALA A 48 33.68 18.74 3.31
N LEU A 49 34.16 20.00 3.27
CA LEU A 49 35.57 20.34 3.48
C LEU A 49 36.05 20.08 4.90
N ALA A 50 35.22 20.31 5.91
CA ALA A 50 35.54 20.03 7.32
C ALA A 50 35.63 18.51 7.63
N LEU A 51 34.80 17.70 6.96
CA LEU A 51 34.86 16.23 7.08
C LEU A 51 36.13 15.63 6.45
N SER A 52 36.63 16.24 5.36
CA SER A 52 37.85 15.78 4.70
C SER A 52 39.12 16.18 5.45
N SER A 53 39.09 17.16 6.36
CA SER A 53 40.23 17.65 7.16
C SER A 53 40.30 17.12 8.59
N GLY A 54 39.43 16.15 8.96
CA GLY A 54 39.45 15.53 10.30
C GLY A 54 38.98 16.45 11.47
N ALA A 55 38.46 17.65 11.19
CA ALA A 55 37.95 18.59 12.19
C ALA A 55 36.46 18.33 12.50
N ALA A 56 36.16 17.19 13.09
CA ALA A 56 34.78 16.75 13.41
C ALA A 56 34.09 17.51 14.53
N THR A 57 34.64 18.62 15.03
CA THR A 57 34.14 19.33 16.22
C THR A 57 33.32 20.59 15.94
N LEU A 58 33.08 20.96 14.69
CA LEU A 58 32.37 22.19 14.33
C LEU A 58 31.02 21.98 13.64
N ILE A 59 30.32 20.89 13.93
CA ILE A 59 28.92 20.79 13.54
C ILE A 59 28.10 21.67 14.52
N PRO A 60 27.50 22.78 14.08
CA PRO A 60 26.69 23.60 14.98
C PRO A 60 25.49 22.77 15.44
N LYS A 61 25.36 22.55 16.73
CA LYS A 61 24.30 21.80 17.44
C LYS A 61 22.88 22.37 17.28
N LYS A 62 22.65 23.33 16.40
CA LYS A 62 21.33 23.87 16.08
C LYS A 62 21.24 24.20 14.59
N ALA A 63 20.90 23.22 13.77
CA ALA A 63 20.17 23.52 12.54
C ALA A 63 18.85 24.19 13.00
N LYS A 64 18.71 25.50 12.72
CA LYS A 64 17.45 26.20 12.99
C LYS A 64 16.33 25.52 12.23
N ALA A 65 15.24 25.27 12.96
CA ALA A 65 13.99 24.71 12.54
C ALA A 65 13.75 24.74 11.02
N SER A 66 13.54 23.56 10.45
CA SER A 66 12.92 23.45 9.14
C SER A 66 11.60 24.24 9.15
N ARG A 67 11.17 24.76 8.01
CA ARG A 67 9.82 25.35 7.86
C ARG A 67 8.70 24.36 8.19
N LEU A 68 9.04 23.10 8.37
CA LEU A 68 8.20 22.05 8.90
C LEU A 68 8.28 22.15 10.43
N ALA A 69 7.15 22.29 11.07
CA ALA A 69 7.01 22.55 12.51
C ALA A 69 7.32 21.33 13.40
N PHE A 70 8.23 20.44 13.00
CA PHE A 70 8.63 19.27 13.77
C PHE A 70 10.15 19.03 13.76
N ASP A 71 10.65 18.33 14.76
CA ASP A 71 12.04 17.91 14.85
C ASP A 71 12.30 16.72 13.88
N ALA A 72 13.49 16.70 13.26
CA ALA A 72 13.87 15.57 12.42
C ALA A 72 13.99 14.28 13.26
N VAL A 73 13.44 13.20 12.74
CA VAL A 73 13.62 11.85 13.30
C VAL A 73 14.95 11.30 12.83
N GLN A 74 15.76 10.80 13.78
CA GLN A 74 17.02 10.13 13.46
C GLN A 74 16.75 8.72 12.92
N ALA A 75 17.53 8.30 11.92
CA ALA A 75 17.51 6.92 11.44
C ALA A 75 17.84 5.96 12.59
N ASN A 76 17.08 4.87 12.71
CA ASN A 76 17.28 3.87 13.76
C ASN A 76 16.87 2.47 13.26
N SER A 77 17.18 1.44 14.05
CA SER A 77 16.85 0.04 13.79
C SER A 77 15.89 -0.55 14.83
N LEU A 78 15.13 0.29 15.51
CA LEU A 78 14.13 -0.15 16.48
C LEU A 78 12.96 -0.83 15.76
N ASP A 79 12.44 -1.89 16.35
CA ASP A 79 11.23 -2.58 15.87
C ASP A 79 9.97 -1.82 16.29
N THR A 80 9.87 -0.56 15.82
CA THR A 80 8.75 0.33 16.10
C THR A 80 8.73 1.50 15.12
N ILE A 81 7.62 2.22 15.09
CA ILE A 81 7.50 3.49 14.36
C ILE A 81 8.01 4.62 15.26
N THR A 82 9.04 5.33 14.80
CA THR A 82 9.56 6.50 15.49
C THR A 82 8.99 7.77 14.89
N VAL A 83 8.34 8.58 15.69
CA VAL A 83 7.75 9.86 15.29
C VAL A 83 8.42 11.05 15.99
N PRO A 84 8.35 12.28 15.43
CA PRO A 84 8.88 13.49 16.08
C PRO A 84 8.21 13.76 17.42
N ARG A 85 8.89 14.51 18.27
CA ARG A 85 8.32 14.97 19.54
C ARG A 85 7.04 15.78 19.32
N GLY A 86 5.99 15.44 20.08
CA GLY A 86 4.66 16.04 19.95
C GLY A 86 3.72 15.27 19.00
N TYR A 87 4.23 14.25 18.33
CA TYR A 87 3.43 13.31 17.53
C TYR A 87 3.25 11.98 18.27
N SER A 88 2.19 11.30 17.95
CA SER A 88 1.92 9.92 18.39
C SER A 88 1.39 9.12 17.24
N TRP A 89 1.53 7.82 17.30
CA TRP A 89 0.98 6.89 16.32
C TRP A 89 0.18 5.79 17.01
N HIS A 90 -0.73 5.18 16.29
CA HIS A 90 -1.44 3.98 16.73
C HIS A 90 -1.87 3.17 15.50
N THR A 91 -1.98 1.86 15.67
CA THR A 91 -2.55 0.97 14.66
C THR A 91 -4.05 1.22 14.56
N VAL A 92 -4.56 1.40 13.35
CA VAL A 92 -5.99 1.58 13.08
C VAL A 92 -6.67 0.22 12.92
N VAL A 93 -6.01 -0.70 12.24
CA VAL A 93 -6.46 -2.06 11.95
C VAL A 93 -5.25 -2.92 11.62
N SER A 94 -5.30 -4.20 11.93
CA SER A 94 -4.24 -5.17 11.65
C SER A 94 -4.75 -6.27 10.73
N TRP A 95 -3.84 -6.93 10.01
CA TRP A 95 -4.15 -8.17 9.34
C TRP A 95 -4.86 -9.14 10.29
N GLY A 96 -5.94 -9.75 9.82
CA GLY A 96 -6.73 -10.72 10.59
C GLY A 96 -7.81 -10.11 11.49
N ASP A 97 -7.83 -8.79 11.69
CA ASP A 97 -8.91 -8.16 12.46
C ASP A 97 -10.27 -8.36 11.75
N PRO A 98 -11.30 -8.90 12.43
CA PRO A 98 -12.59 -9.14 11.81
C PRO A 98 -13.34 -7.84 11.53
N LEU A 99 -13.98 -7.75 10.35
CA LEU A 99 -14.78 -6.59 9.95
C LEU A 99 -16.23 -6.64 10.47
N TRP A 100 -16.66 -7.79 10.96
CA TRP A 100 -18.01 -8.02 11.48
C TRP A 100 -17.96 -8.62 12.89
N SER A 101 -18.92 -8.24 13.73
CA SER A 101 -18.98 -8.65 15.13
C SER A 101 -19.29 -10.14 15.35
N GLY A 102 -19.89 -10.78 14.33
CA GLY A 102 -20.16 -12.23 14.35
C GLY A 102 -18.97 -13.11 13.94
N VAL A 103 -17.83 -12.52 13.62
CA VAL A 103 -16.61 -13.23 13.21
C VAL A 103 -15.69 -13.34 14.42
N GLU A 104 -15.03 -14.49 14.54
CA GLU A 104 -14.05 -14.77 15.60
C GLU A 104 -12.90 -13.75 15.57
N GLU A 105 -12.47 -13.27 16.74
CA GLU A 105 -11.32 -12.39 16.86
C GLU A 105 -10.03 -13.13 16.46
N PHE A 106 -9.03 -12.37 15.99
CA PHE A 106 -7.77 -12.96 15.56
C PHE A 106 -7.05 -13.67 16.71
N ASP A 107 -6.70 -14.93 16.49
CA ASP A 107 -5.93 -15.75 17.42
C ASP A 107 -4.48 -15.91 16.92
N HIS A 108 -3.52 -15.45 17.71
CA HIS A 108 -2.10 -15.51 17.41
C HIS A 108 -1.51 -16.93 17.36
N GLU A 109 -2.15 -17.90 18.03
CA GLU A 109 -1.66 -19.30 18.05
C GLU A 109 -2.09 -20.04 16.78
N THR A 110 -3.37 -19.98 16.43
CA THR A 110 -3.92 -20.66 15.25
C THR A 110 -3.75 -19.87 13.97
N ARG A 111 -3.72 -18.55 14.05
CA ARG A 111 -3.71 -17.59 12.95
C ARG A 111 -4.91 -17.70 12.01
N GLY A 112 -6.02 -18.22 12.52
CA GLY A 112 -7.28 -18.32 11.80
C GLY A 112 -7.28 -19.33 10.65
N THR A 113 -8.37 -19.34 9.89
CA THR A 113 -8.66 -20.23 8.77
C THR A 113 -8.86 -19.42 7.47
N GLY A 114 -8.98 -20.10 6.33
CA GLY A 114 -9.38 -19.47 5.08
C GLY A 114 -10.75 -18.79 5.19
N ALA A 115 -11.70 -19.44 5.88
CA ALA A 115 -13.03 -18.88 6.06
C ALA A 115 -13.05 -17.63 6.95
N SER A 116 -12.30 -17.61 8.06
CA SER A 116 -12.20 -16.40 8.91
C SER A 116 -11.48 -15.26 8.19
N GLN A 117 -10.44 -15.56 7.40
CA GLN A 117 -9.71 -14.55 6.65
C GLN A 117 -10.53 -13.85 5.55
N GLU A 118 -11.50 -14.54 4.94
CA GLU A 118 -12.42 -13.90 3.98
C GLU A 118 -13.30 -12.82 4.62
N LEU A 119 -13.43 -12.83 5.94
CA LEU A 119 -14.22 -11.86 6.72
C LEU A 119 -13.34 -10.92 7.56
N ALA A 120 -12.04 -11.01 7.41
CA ALA A 120 -11.07 -10.24 8.16
C ALA A 120 -10.23 -9.33 7.25
N PHE A 121 -9.59 -8.35 7.87
CA PHE A 121 -8.70 -7.40 7.19
C PHE A 121 -7.51 -8.13 6.55
N GLY A 122 -7.14 -7.71 5.33
CA GLY A 122 -6.09 -8.36 4.55
C GLY A 122 -4.67 -7.99 4.95
N ASP A 123 -3.70 -8.64 4.29
CA ASP A 123 -2.26 -8.47 4.51
C ASP A 123 -1.66 -7.45 3.52
N ASN A 124 -0.44 -6.99 3.77
CA ASN A 124 0.33 -6.08 2.93
C ASN A 124 -0.48 -4.92 2.34
N ASN A 125 -0.78 -3.96 3.20
CA ASN A 125 -1.55 -2.78 2.83
C ASN A 125 -0.73 -1.89 1.87
N ASP A 126 -1.31 -1.59 0.71
CA ASP A 126 -0.72 -0.76 -0.30
C ASP A 126 -1.66 0.41 -0.67
N GLY A 127 -1.83 0.70 -1.94
CA GLY A 127 -2.64 1.81 -2.40
C GLY A 127 -3.93 2.00 -1.63
N MET A 128 -4.19 3.20 -1.12
CA MET A 128 -5.36 3.48 -0.29
C MET A 128 -5.97 4.85 -0.57
N GLN A 129 -7.28 4.94 -0.40
CA GLN A 129 -8.04 6.16 -0.55
C GLN A 129 -9.06 6.30 0.57
N LEU A 130 -9.07 7.47 1.21
CA LEU A 130 -10.06 7.83 2.20
C LEU A 130 -11.17 8.69 1.56
N TYR A 131 -12.39 8.23 1.65
CA TYR A 131 -13.58 8.94 1.20
C TYR A 131 -14.36 9.52 2.37
N GLN A 132 -15.03 10.64 2.14
CA GLN A 132 -16.06 11.16 3.03
C GLN A 132 -17.42 11.03 2.34
N HIS A 133 -18.37 10.37 2.97
CA HIS A 133 -19.72 10.19 2.47
C HIS A 133 -20.71 10.23 3.64
N ASP A 134 -21.69 11.11 3.55
CA ASP A 134 -22.73 11.31 4.58
C ASP A 134 -22.19 11.44 6.02
N GLY A 135 -21.09 12.20 6.16
CA GLY A 135 -20.43 12.41 7.46
C GLY A 135 -19.64 11.22 7.98
N ARG A 136 -19.48 10.16 7.20
CA ARG A 136 -18.71 8.97 7.48
C ARG A 136 -17.37 8.99 6.75
N TYR A 137 -16.40 8.28 7.28
CA TYR A 137 -15.09 8.08 6.66
C TYR A 137 -14.98 6.64 6.18
N ILE A 138 -14.82 6.46 4.89
CA ILE A 138 -14.72 5.15 4.24
C ILE A 138 -13.33 5.01 3.67
N LEU A 139 -12.57 4.05 4.17
CA LEU A 139 -11.25 3.71 3.67
C LEU A 139 -11.38 2.53 2.69
N ALA A 140 -10.96 2.74 1.46
CA ALA A 140 -10.74 1.67 0.48
C ALA A 140 -9.23 1.48 0.30
N LEU A 141 -8.76 0.24 0.31
CA LEU A 141 -7.34 -0.06 0.18
C LEU A 141 -7.08 -1.41 -0.47
N ASN A 142 -5.89 -1.54 -1.00
CA ASN A 142 -5.33 -2.77 -1.54
C ASN A 142 -4.70 -3.61 -0.42
N ASN A 143 -4.90 -4.93 -0.51
CA ASN A 143 -4.13 -5.92 0.22
C ASN A 143 -3.34 -6.71 -0.82
N GLU A 144 -2.10 -6.31 -1.04
CA GLU A 144 -1.33 -6.65 -2.23
C GLU A 144 -1.00 -8.14 -2.33
N TYR A 145 -0.20 -8.67 -1.41
CA TYR A 145 0.23 -10.06 -1.40
C TYR A 145 0.18 -10.67 0.00
N SER A 146 0.40 -11.99 0.09
CA SER A 146 0.41 -12.71 1.36
C SER A 146 1.83 -12.85 1.90
N ASN A 147 2.10 -12.32 3.10
CA ASN A 147 3.36 -12.58 3.77
C ASN A 147 3.32 -13.96 4.46
N LEU A 148 3.77 -14.98 3.74
CA LEU A 148 3.71 -16.36 4.22
C LEU A 148 4.38 -16.58 5.59
N LYS A 149 5.47 -15.87 5.87
CA LYS A 149 6.19 -15.96 7.16
C LYS A 149 5.39 -15.37 8.32
N VAL A 150 4.47 -14.46 8.04
CA VAL A 150 3.54 -13.88 9.01
C VAL A 150 2.30 -14.77 9.12
N ILE A 151 1.63 -15.06 8.00
CA ILE A 151 0.38 -15.83 7.95
C ILE A 151 0.56 -17.25 8.52
N HIS A 152 1.67 -17.91 8.22
CA HIS A 152 2.03 -19.24 8.72
C HIS A 152 3.17 -19.22 9.73
N GLY A 153 3.40 -18.10 10.41
CA GLY A 153 4.48 -17.94 11.38
C GLY A 153 4.38 -18.83 12.62
N ASN A 154 3.19 -19.40 12.88
CA ASN A 154 2.92 -20.40 13.92
C ASN A 154 3.39 -21.82 13.56
N ARG A 155 3.96 -22.04 12.36
CA ARG A 155 4.44 -23.32 11.87
C ARG A 155 5.92 -23.29 11.56
N ALA A 156 6.59 -24.42 11.70
CA ALA A 156 8.02 -24.55 11.39
C ALA A 156 8.32 -24.30 9.90
N SER A 157 7.46 -24.78 9.00
CA SER A 157 7.57 -24.59 7.54
C SER A 157 7.40 -23.15 7.10
N LYS A 158 6.59 -22.35 7.82
CA LYS A 158 6.13 -21.01 7.42
C LYS A 158 5.54 -20.98 6.01
N LYS A 159 4.83 -22.04 5.63
CA LYS A 159 4.24 -22.26 4.29
C LYS A 159 2.85 -22.88 4.43
N PRO A 160 2.02 -22.78 3.39
CA PRO A 160 0.77 -23.54 3.32
C PRO A 160 1.05 -25.05 3.33
N GLU A 161 0.29 -25.80 4.12
CA GLU A 161 0.44 -27.26 4.28
C GLU A 161 -0.82 -28.04 3.89
N ASN A 162 -1.93 -27.31 3.65
CA ASN A 162 -3.20 -27.90 3.28
C ASN A 162 -4.03 -26.92 2.42
N PRO A 163 -5.15 -27.35 1.82
CA PRO A 163 -5.99 -26.52 0.96
C PRO A 163 -6.58 -25.28 1.66
N ASP A 164 -6.91 -25.37 2.96
CA ASP A 164 -7.41 -24.22 3.72
C ASP A 164 -6.35 -23.12 3.91
N ASP A 165 -5.09 -23.52 4.04
CA ASP A 165 -3.97 -22.57 4.08
C ASP A 165 -3.81 -21.81 2.77
N VAL A 166 -4.00 -22.49 1.63
CA VAL A 166 -4.01 -21.84 0.31
C VAL A 166 -5.16 -20.84 0.24
N ARG A 167 -6.37 -21.28 0.65
CA ARG A 167 -7.55 -20.40 0.73
C ARG A 167 -7.28 -19.19 1.63
N LYS A 168 -6.65 -19.38 2.77
CA LYS A 168 -6.28 -18.31 3.69
C LYS A 168 -5.33 -17.29 3.03
N ASN A 169 -4.31 -17.76 2.29
CA ASN A 169 -3.42 -16.88 1.55
C ASN A 169 -4.15 -16.09 0.47
N MET A 170 -5.03 -16.74 -0.28
CA MET A 170 -5.87 -16.06 -1.26
C MET A 170 -6.75 -15.00 -0.59
N ALA A 171 -7.42 -15.37 0.52
CA ALA A 171 -8.31 -14.47 1.23
C ALA A 171 -7.59 -13.30 1.92
N ALA A 172 -6.27 -13.38 2.16
CA ALA A 172 -5.49 -12.29 2.71
C ALA A 172 -5.18 -11.18 1.69
N GLN A 173 -5.37 -11.45 0.38
CA GLN A 173 -5.15 -10.52 -0.73
C GLN A 173 -6.46 -9.84 -1.17
N GLY A 174 -6.33 -8.97 -2.17
CA GLY A 174 -7.43 -8.27 -2.84
C GLY A 174 -7.65 -6.88 -2.28
N ASN A 175 -8.89 -6.51 -2.00
CA ASN A 175 -9.22 -5.18 -1.50
C ASN A 175 -10.05 -5.25 -0.22
N THR A 176 -9.87 -4.26 0.62
CA THR A 176 -10.71 -4.03 1.80
C THR A 176 -11.36 -2.65 1.71
N VAL A 177 -12.65 -2.59 2.00
CA VAL A 177 -13.37 -1.34 2.24
C VAL A 177 -13.90 -1.37 3.65
N VAL A 178 -13.58 -0.34 4.46
CA VAL A 178 -14.01 -0.25 5.86
C VAL A 178 -14.44 1.16 6.21
N GLU A 179 -15.49 1.27 7.02
CA GLU A 179 -15.81 2.52 7.69
C GLU A 179 -14.88 2.73 8.88
N LEU A 180 -14.35 3.95 8.99
CA LEU A 180 -13.53 4.40 10.10
C LEU A 180 -14.30 5.39 10.97
N ALA A 181 -14.10 5.30 12.28
CA ALA A 181 -14.60 6.31 13.23
C ALA A 181 -13.51 6.67 14.24
N GLN A 182 -13.57 7.92 14.71
CA GLN A 182 -12.71 8.38 15.78
C GLN A 182 -13.43 8.25 17.13
N ARG A 183 -12.80 7.56 18.08
CA ARG A 183 -13.30 7.38 19.45
C ARG A 183 -12.17 7.69 20.44
N GLY A 184 -12.40 8.64 21.34
CA GLY A 184 -11.38 9.04 22.32
C GLY A 184 -10.08 9.56 21.67
N GLY A 185 -10.17 10.22 20.51
CA GLY A 185 -9.01 10.74 19.79
C GLY A 185 -8.26 9.70 18.94
N ARG A 186 -8.72 8.44 18.90
CA ARG A 186 -8.09 7.37 18.11
C ARG A 186 -9.02 6.87 17.01
N TRP A 187 -8.47 6.65 15.83
CA TRP A 187 -9.17 6.04 14.71
C TRP A 187 -9.23 4.51 14.87
N GLY A 188 -10.32 3.92 14.44
CA GLY A 188 -10.51 2.47 14.37
C GLY A 188 -11.64 2.13 13.40
N ILE A 189 -11.75 0.85 13.04
CA ILE A 189 -12.82 0.36 12.18
C ILE A 189 -14.17 0.35 12.91
N VAL A 190 -15.24 0.52 12.14
CA VAL A 190 -16.62 0.32 12.58
C VAL A 190 -17.06 -1.07 12.11
N LYS A 191 -17.08 -2.05 13.03
CA LYS A 191 -17.62 -3.40 12.71
C LYS A 191 -19.09 -3.28 12.28
N ASP A 192 -19.54 -4.21 11.45
CA ASP A 192 -20.92 -4.29 10.94
C ASP A 192 -21.38 -3.07 10.12
N SER A 193 -20.48 -2.19 9.71
CA SER A 193 -20.84 -1.10 8.80
C SER A 193 -21.35 -1.65 7.47
N PRO A 194 -22.42 -1.07 6.88
CA PRO A 194 -22.90 -1.46 5.56
C PRO A 194 -21.89 -1.17 4.44
N TYR A 195 -20.86 -0.41 4.73
CA TYR A 195 -19.75 -0.12 3.80
C TYR A 195 -18.64 -1.16 3.84
N ASN A 196 -18.57 -2.00 4.89
CA ASN A 196 -17.50 -2.99 5.03
C ASN A 196 -17.60 -4.06 3.94
N ARG A 197 -16.49 -4.31 3.24
CA ARG A 197 -16.38 -5.31 2.19
C ARG A 197 -14.99 -5.91 2.17
N ARG A 198 -14.97 -7.20 1.86
CA ARG A 198 -13.76 -7.89 1.41
C ARG A 198 -13.96 -8.33 -0.02
N ILE A 199 -13.05 -7.94 -0.89
CA ILE A 199 -12.94 -8.41 -2.26
C ILE A 199 -11.66 -9.22 -2.31
N THR A 200 -11.79 -10.54 -2.52
CA THR A 200 -10.67 -11.49 -2.51
C THR A 200 -10.55 -12.15 -3.88
N PRO A 201 -9.47 -12.87 -4.18
CA PRO A 201 -9.36 -13.65 -5.41
C PRO A 201 -10.51 -14.63 -5.68
N ASN A 202 -11.38 -14.88 -4.71
CA ASN A 202 -12.57 -15.75 -4.88
C ASN A 202 -13.88 -14.96 -5.10
N THR A 203 -13.84 -13.63 -5.03
CA THR A 203 -15.03 -12.80 -5.18
C THR A 203 -15.46 -12.71 -6.63
N PRO A 204 -16.71 -13.06 -6.98
CA PRO A 204 -17.20 -12.87 -8.35
C PRO A 204 -17.26 -11.40 -8.74
N MET A 205 -16.64 -11.05 -9.86
CA MET A 205 -16.56 -9.71 -10.42
C MET A 205 -17.18 -9.70 -11.81
N GLU A 206 -18.02 -8.72 -12.09
CA GLU A 206 -18.63 -8.52 -13.41
C GLU A 206 -17.63 -7.86 -14.36
N ILE A 207 -17.43 -8.45 -15.53
CA ILE A 207 -16.67 -7.84 -16.62
C ILE A 207 -17.62 -6.96 -17.43
N THR A 208 -17.33 -5.67 -17.48
CA THR A 208 -18.12 -4.67 -18.21
C THR A 208 -17.31 -4.02 -19.31
N GLY A 209 -17.94 -3.14 -20.09
CA GLY A 209 -17.29 -2.39 -21.16
C GLY A 209 -17.22 -3.15 -22.49
N PRO A 210 -16.54 -2.62 -23.51
CA PRO A 210 -16.59 -3.13 -24.87
C PRO A 210 -15.95 -4.50 -25.08
N ALA A 211 -15.10 -4.95 -24.14
CA ALA A 211 -14.46 -6.28 -24.20
C ALA A 211 -15.30 -7.38 -23.53
N ALA A 212 -16.36 -7.05 -22.78
CA ALA A 212 -17.20 -8.05 -22.11
C ALA A 212 -17.75 -9.08 -23.13
N GLY A 213 -17.60 -10.37 -22.81
CA GLY A 213 -18.02 -11.47 -23.68
C GLY A 213 -17.07 -11.80 -24.84
N HIS A 214 -15.91 -11.11 -24.95
CA HIS A 214 -14.93 -11.44 -25.97
C HIS A 214 -14.39 -12.87 -25.79
N ASP A 215 -14.09 -13.58 -26.88
CA ASP A 215 -13.66 -14.98 -26.83
C ASP A 215 -12.43 -15.23 -25.95
N LEU A 216 -11.49 -14.28 -25.88
CA LEU A 216 -10.31 -14.37 -25.01
C LEU A 216 -10.63 -14.24 -23.51
N LEU A 217 -11.83 -13.81 -23.13
CA LEU A 217 -12.29 -13.73 -21.74
C LEU A 217 -13.11 -14.96 -21.32
N LYS A 218 -13.44 -15.84 -22.27
CA LYS A 218 -14.19 -17.06 -21.98
C LYS A 218 -13.30 -18.11 -21.35
N THR A 219 -13.77 -18.72 -20.28
CA THR A 219 -13.10 -19.82 -19.59
C THR A 219 -14.05 -21.01 -19.44
N SER A 220 -13.54 -22.16 -19.01
CA SER A 220 -14.39 -23.31 -18.68
C SER A 220 -15.33 -23.01 -17.50
N ALA A 221 -14.96 -22.12 -16.60
CA ALA A 221 -15.78 -21.69 -15.47
C ALA A 221 -16.80 -20.60 -15.85
N ASP A 222 -16.48 -19.77 -16.84
CA ASP A 222 -17.38 -18.75 -17.39
C ASP A 222 -17.35 -18.76 -18.92
N PRO A 223 -18.20 -19.56 -19.58
CA PRO A 223 -18.31 -19.57 -21.02
C PRO A 223 -18.88 -18.28 -21.63
N SER A 224 -19.44 -17.39 -20.82
CA SER A 224 -19.96 -16.11 -21.28
C SER A 224 -18.87 -15.06 -21.49
N GLY A 225 -17.76 -15.15 -20.75
CA GLY A 225 -16.69 -14.14 -20.76
C GLY A 225 -17.10 -12.81 -20.10
N THR A 226 -18.06 -12.87 -19.17
CA THR A 226 -18.60 -11.69 -18.46
C THR A 226 -18.34 -11.72 -16.96
N LEU A 227 -17.71 -12.79 -16.46
CA LEU A 227 -17.38 -12.97 -15.06
C LEU A 227 -15.88 -13.24 -14.90
N SER A 228 -15.27 -12.59 -13.91
CA SER A 228 -13.93 -12.90 -13.41
C SER A 228 -13.99 -13.18 -11.92
N LEU A 229 -13.09 -14.00 -11.40
CA LEU A 229 -12.95 -14.18 -9.97
C LEU A 229 -11.87 -13.22 -9.46
N GLY A 230 -12.30 -12.35 -8.58
CA GLY A 230 -11.51 -11.47 -7.73
C GLY A 230 -10.43 -10.66 -8.40
N THR A 231 -9.47 -10.34 -7.59
CA THR A 231 -8.31 -9.55 -7.97
C THR A 231 -7.09 -10.02 -7.20
N TRP A 232 -5.94 -10.04 -7.85
CA TRP A 232 -4.67 -10.50 -7.35
C TRP A 232 -3.64 -9.39 -7.31
N ASN A 233 -2.80 -9.39 -6.26
CA ASN A 233 -1.62 -8.53 -6.18
C ASN A 233 -1.92 -7.07 -6.54
N THR A 234 -2.99 -6.53 -5.99
CA THR A 234 -3.40 -5.15 -6.24
C THR A 234 -2.46 -4.18 -5.54
N CYS A 235 -1.70 -3.38 -6.30
CA CYS A 235 -0.68 -2.47 -5.82
C CYS A 235 -1.13 -1.01 -5.91
N ALA A 236 -1.03 -0.40 -7.09
CA ALA A 236 -1.42 0.98 -7.29
C ALA A 236 -2.93 1.21 -7.18
N ASN A 237 -3.30 2.41 -6.74
CA ASN A 237 -4.69 2.85 -6.69
C ASN A 237 -4.89 4.25 -7.24
N GLY A 238 -6.14 4.57 -7.51
CA GLY A 238 -6.60 5.90 -7.85
C GLY A 238 -8.06 6.10 -7.47
N SER A 239 -8.52 7.33 -7.53
CA SER A 239 -9.95 7.64 -7.40
C SER A 239 -10.42 8.53 -8.52
N THR A 240 -11.63 8.25 -9.01
CA THR A 240 -12.27 9.09 -9.99
C THR A 240 -12.90 10.33 -9.33
N PRO A 241 -13.13 11.44 -10.10
CA PRO A 241 -13.83 12.60 -9.57
C PRO A 241 -15.24 12.32 -9.06
N TRP A 242 -15.87 11.24 -9.50
CA TRP A 242 -17.22 10.81 -9.06
C TRP A 242 -17.20 9.76 -7.95
N GLY A 243 -16.02 9.52 -7.31
CA GLY A 243 -15.92 8.72 -6.09
C GLY A 243 -15.76 7.20 -6.31
N THR A 244 -15.35 6.74 -7.49
CA THR A 244 -15.02 5.34 -7.73
C THR A 244 -13.57 5.07 -7.34
N TYR A 245 -13.32 4.00 -6.60
CA TYR A 245 -11.98 3.49 -6.34
C TYR A 245 -11.49 2.68 -7.54
N LEU A 246 -10.28 2.93 -7.98
CA LEU A 246 -9.58 2.19 -9.02
C LEU A 246 -8.42 1.45 -8.38
N THR A 247 -8.16 0.24 -8.85
CA THR A 247 -7.01 -0.56 -8.43
C THR A 247 -6.42 -1.29 -9.63
N CYS A 248 -5.13 -1.61 -9.56
CA CYS A 248 -4.39 -2.28 -10.63
C CYS A 248 -3.73 -3.54 -10.07
N GLU A 249 -3.84 -4.65 -10.81
CA GLU A 249 -3.07 -5.84 -10.54
C GLU A 249 -1.64 -5.67 -11.03
N GLU A 250 -0.68 -6.06 -10.18
CA GLU A 250 0.75 -6.10 -10.48
C GLU A 250 1.27 -7.50 -10.21
N ASN A 251 2.30 -7.95 -10.92
CA ASN A 251 2.95 -9.25 -10.72
C ASN A 251 2.00 -10.47 -10.63
N PHE A 252 0.75 -10.33 -11.07
CA PHE A 252 -0.29 -11.37 -10.99
C PHE A 252 0.11 -12.66 -11.75
N ASN A 253 0.99 -12.56 -12.74
CA ASN A 253 1.54 -13.68 -13.49
C ASN A 253 2.21 -14.74 -12.59
N GLY A 254 2.69 -14.36 -11.40
CA GLY A 254 3.25 -15.30 -10.43
C GLY A 254 2.23 -16.28 -9.82
N TYR A 255 0.93 -16.03 -9.95
CA TYR A 255 -0.15 -16.88 -9.44
C TYR A 255 -0.73 -17.84 -10.49
N TYR A 256 -0.27 -17.73 -11.72
CA TYR A 256 -0.72 -18.55 -12.84
C TYR A 256 0.42 -19.34 -13.44
N SER A 257 0.12 -20.50 -13.98
CA SER A 257 1.06 -21.28 -14.78
C SER A 257 0.40 -21.66 -16.09
N SER A 258 1.17 -21.65 -17.18
CA SER A 258 0.73 -22.28 -18.43
C SER A 258 1.29 -23.69 -18.48
N SER A 259 0.55 -24.58 -19.11
CA SER A 259 0.96 -25.97 -19.36
C SER A 259 1.67 -26.13 -20.71
N ASP A 260 1.99 -25.03 -21.38
CA ASP A 260 2.61 -25.01 -22.71
C ASP A 260 4.12 -25.13 -22.65
#